data_e15564b83bc47d715ce7325d93fdfd55
#
_entry.id   e15564b83bc47d715ce7325d93fdfd55
#
_cell.length_a   1.000
_cell.length_b   1.000
_cell.length_c   1.000
_cell.angle_alpha   90.00
_cell.angle_beta   90.00
_cell.angle_gamma   90.00
#
_symmetry.space_group_name_H-M   'P 1'
#
loop_
_entity.id
_entity.type
_entity.pdbx_description
1 polymer ?
#
loop_
_entity_poly.entity_id
_entity_poly.type
_entity_poly.pdbx_seq_one_letter_code
_entity_poly.pdbx_strand_id
1 'polypeptide(L)'
;FSFINIILCLYFPFFVIQIFAFLFIPEASILKSKYWDMSSFEYAVWIVIFSLYSLCFGYKLAQKIGLNVSLPFGTKPSIRRIVSYVFISFFVLIVIDIIKSYLMNVSLLEIIWFKSYGSELIRKEDSIRGYNTVLLFFGSFFSYIFFTCFMLPRDNPKNKAIIHSANIFILLYIAYTITNGIITTSKNGVIFIFLFLFAFLHYTRRKVKFKELFILLSIGIFIMIMFTSLRVPQATFPWYLSHILFYMESFESFERLGMIISHFSHNSYYYGQRLFEEIFILLIPRALWEGKPLIYGARSALYDINPDFFLTGYAVGLLGQFYSDFGIPGVIIGFALFGALIRVVYNIFKKNSHNTGVVILYILILGQSRNFFYGGFPWLNIFVMYILPFLAVLYYIYPSRSKLGQ
;
A
#
# COMPACT_ATOMS: atom_id res chain seq x y z
N PHE A 1 -3.80 4.21 18.18
CA PHE A 1 -2.65 4.13 17.24
C PHE A 1 -2.56 5.44 16.44
N SER A 2 -1.47 6.18 16.60
CA SER A 2 -1.16 7.29 15.71
C SER A 2 -0.46 6.76 14.44
N PHE A 3 -0.54 7.51 13.34
CA PHE A 3 0.10 7.09 12.09
C PHE A 3 1.61 6.89 12.26
N ILE A 4 2.27 7.77 13.02
CA ILE A 4 3.71 7.65 13.29
C ILE A 4 4.05 6.34 14.00
N ASN A 5 3.23 5.87 14.95
CA ASN A 5 3.51 4.62 15.65
C ASN A 5 3.48 3.42 14.70
N ILE A 6 2.58 3.42 13.71
CA ILE A 6 2.51 2.37 12.70
C ILE A 6 3.76 2.41 11.82
N ILE A 7 4.18 3.60 11.37
CA ILE A 7 5.41 3.75 10.60
C ILE A 7 6.63 3.29 11.41
N LEU A 8 6.75 3.68 12.68
CA LEU A 8 7.84 3.22 13.54
C LEU A 8 7.82 1.70 13.76
N CYS A 9 6.63 1.11 13.93
CA CYS A 9 6.50 -0.35 13.98
C CYS A 9 6.95 -1.03 12.67
N LEU A 10 6.76 -0.40 11.52
CA LEU A 10 7.24 -0.93 10.24
C LEU A 10 8.76 -0.79 10.06
N TYR A 11 9.39 0.23 10.67
CA TYR A 11 10.86 0.34 10.65
C TYR A 11 11.53 -0.88 11.25
N PHE A 12 10.92 -1.49 12.26
CA PHE A 12 11.51 -2.63 12.95
C PHE A 12 11.74 -3.82 12.00
N PRO A 13 10.75 -4.38 11.28
CA PRO A 13 10.99 -5.50 10.37
C PRO A 13 11.78 -5.10 9.11
N PHE A 14 11.60 -3.90 8.58
CA PHE A 14 12.25 -3.50 7.33
C PHE A 14 13.74 -3.14 7.48
N PHE A 15 14.16 -2.72 8.67
CA PHE A 15 15.54 -2.29 8.89
C PHE A 15 16.16 -2.95 10.12
N VAL A 16 15.53 -2.91 11.28
CA VAL A 16 16.17 -3.36 12.53
C VAL A 16 16.40 -4.87 12.53
N ILE A 17 15.38 -5.66 12.18
CA ILE A 17 15.55 -7.13 12.09
C ILE A 17 16.64 -7.49 11.08
N GLN A 18 16.71 -6.79 9.95
CA GLN A 18 17.70 -7.06 8.91
C GLN A 18 19.12 -6.69 9.35
N ILE A 19 19.29 -5.59 10.09
CA ILE A 19 20.58 -5.25 10.70
C ILE A 19 21.03 -6.36 11.64
N PHE A 20 20.15 -6.84 12.52
CA PHE A 20 20.46 -7.95 13.43
C PHE A 20 20.74 -9.27 12.67
N ALA A 21 19.93 -9.60 11.67
CA ALA A 21 20.15 -10.79 10.85
C ALA A 21 21.52 -10.74 10.16
N PHE A 22 21.90 -9.59 9.62
CA PHE A 22 23.19 -9.40 8.99
C PHE A 22 24.36 -9.58 9.97
N LEU A 23 24.23 -9.07 11.19
CA LEU A 23 25.29 -9.16 12.20
C LEU A 23 25.46 -10.58 12.79
N PHE A 24 24.33 -11.27 13.03
CA PHE A 24 24.33 -12.53 13.79
C PHE A 24 24.13 -13.78 12.92
N ILE A 25 23.60 -13.63 11.69
CA ILE A 25 23.33 -14.74 10.78
C ILE A 25 23.84 -14.34 9.38
N PRO A 26 25.17 -14.35 9.20
CA PRO A 26 25.78 -13.91 7.94
C PRO A 26 25.28 -14.68 6.70
N GLU A 27 24.89 -15.93 6.88
CA GLU A 27 24.39 -16.82 5.82
C GLU A 27 22.97 -16.46 5.37
N ALA A 28 22.24 -15.67 6.14
CA ALA A 28 20.89 -15.24 5.81
C ALA A 28 20.82 -14.14 4.72
N SER A 29 21.94 -13.52 4.38
CA SER A 29 22.03 -12.51 3.34
C SER A 29 22.47 -13.13 2.01
N ILE A 30 21.52 -13.31 1.10
CA ILE A 30 21.76 -13.88 -0.24
C ILE A 30 22.63 -12.95 -1.10
N LEU A 31 22.52 -11.64 -0.88
CA LEU A 31 23.14 -10.62 -1.71
C LEU A 31 24.45 -10.05 -1.14
N LYS A 32 24.78 -10.45 0.10
CA LYS A 32 25.85 -9.88 0.93
C LYS A 32 27.23 -9.79 0.28
N SER A 33 27.65 -10.82 -0.42
CA SER A 33 29.04 -10.95 -0.87
C SER A 33 29.31 -10.32 -2.23
N LYS A 34 28.29 -9.97 -3.00
CA LYS A 34 28.43 -9.57 -4.40
C LYS A 34 28.35 -8.06 -4.65
N TYR A 35 27.58 -7.32 -3.83
CA TYR A 35 27.18 -5.97 -4.16
C TYR A 35 27.52 -4.90 -3.12
N TRP A 36 27.99 -5.27 -1.93
CA TRP A 36 28.34 -4.31 -0.90
C TRP A 36 29.34 -4.85 0.13
N ASP A 37 30.11 -3.95 0.72
CA ASP A 37 31.16 -4.20 1.69
C ASP A 37 30.72 -3.77 3.11
N MET A 38 31.62 -3.98 4.08
CA MET A 38 31.37 -3.67 5.48
C MET A 38 31.25 -2.15 5.73
N SER A 39 31.94 -1.34 4.93
CA SER A 39 31.87 0.12 5.02
C SER A 39 30.48 0.62 4.59
N SER A 40 29.91 0.05 3.53
CA SER A 40 28.56 0.33 3.08
C SER A 40 27.50 -0.11 4.10
N PHE A 41 27.77 -1.18 4.88
CA PHE A 41 26.91 -1.60 5.97
C PHE A 41 26.84 -0.55 7.07
N GLU A 42 27.96 -0.12 7.61
CA GLU A 42 28.01 0.92 8.65
C GLU A 42 27.31 2.19 8.19
N TYR A 43 27.57 2.60 6.96
CA TYR A 43 26.97 3.78 6.37
C TYR A 43 25.43 3.64 6.23
N ALA A 44 24.94 2.46 5.83
CA ALA A 44 23.53 2.17 5.75
C ALA A 44 22.84 2.26 7.12
N VAL A 45 23.49 1.78 8.19
CA VAL A 45 22.96 1.89 9.56
C VAL A 45 22.80 3.36 9.96
N TRP A 46 23.80 4.19 9.71
CA TRP A 46 23.73 5.63 9.99
C TRP A 46 22.61 6.33 9.20
N ILE A 47 22.44 5.99 7.94
CA ILE A 47 21.37 6.53 7.10
C ILE A 47 19.98 6.16 7.64
N VAL A 48 19.80 4.92 8.09
CA VAL A 48 18.55 4.48 8.75
C VAL A 48 18.29 5.30 10.02
N ILE A 49 19.32 5.51 10.85
CA ILE A 49 19.22 6.32 12.06
C ILE A 49 18.84 7.76 11.73
N PHE A 50 19.52 8.40 10.77
CA PHE A 50 19.21 9.77 10.34
C PHE A 50 17.79 9.89 9.78
N SER A 51 17.34 8.91 8.99
CA SER A 51 15.97 8.90 8.47
C SER A 51 14.93 8.85 9.58
N LEU A 52 15.17 8.05 10.64
CA LEU A 52 14.28 7.92 11.78
C LEU A 52 14.20 9.23 12.59
N TYR A 53 15.34 9.83 12.87
CA TYR A 53 15.39 11.13 13.56
C TYR A 53 14.69 12.22 12.75
N SER A 54 14.95 12.29 11.45
CA SER A 54 14.34 13.27 10.55
C SER A 54 12.83 13.09 10.45
N LEU A 55 12.34 11.84 10.37
CA LEU A 55 10.93 11.51 10.40
C LEU A 55 10.25 12.03 11.69
N CYS A 56 10.83 11.73 12.84
CA CYS A 56 10.33 12.18 14.14
C CYS A 56 10.39 13.70 14.27
N PHE A 57 11.46 14.33 13.80
CA PHE A 57 11.61 15.78 13.79
C PHE A 57 10.52 16.45 12.96
N GLY A 58 10.34 16.03 11.71
CA GLY A 58 9.30 16.56 10.81
C GLY A 58 7.89 16.39 11.39
N TYR A 59 7.60 15.22 11.98
CA TYR A 59 6.34 14.97 12.65
C TYR A 59 6.06 15.92 13.83
N LYS A 60 7.09 16.18 14.66
CA LYS A 60 6.99 17.13 15.79
C LYS A 60 6.88 18.57 15.31
N LEU A 61 7.64 18.94 14.26
CA LEU A 61 7.59 20.29 13.69
C LEU A 61 6.18 20.60 13.18
N ALA A 62 5.58 19.72 12.41
CA ALA A 62 4.23 19.88 11.87
C ALA A 62 3.15 19.89 12.97
N GLN A 63 3.43 19.36 14.16
CA GLN A 63 2.52 19.46 15.30
C GLN A 63 2.31 20.92 15.72
N LYS A 64 3.36 21.75 15.64
CA LYS A 64 3.31 23.17 16.03
C LYS A 64 2.55 24.02 15.00
N ILE A 65 2.53 23.60 13.73
CA ILE A 65 1.93 24.39 12.63
C ILE A 65 0.39 24.39 12.67
N GLY A 66 -0.24 23.44 13.37
CA GLY A 66 -1.68 23.46 13.69
C GLY A 66 -2.61 23.57 12.47
N LEU A 67 -2.30 22.91 11.36
CA LEU A 67 -3.11 22.96 10.14
C LEU A 67 -4.55 22.51 10.41
N ASN A 68 -5.46 23.48 10.39
CA ASN A 68 -6.90 23.30 10.58
C ASN A 68 -7.60 23.10 9.23
N VAL A 69 -7.47 21.90 8.66
CA VAL A 69 -8.20 21.55 7.44
C VAL A 69 -9.57 20.98 7.83
N SER A 70 -10.63 21.66 7.42
CA SER A 70 -12.00 21.13 7.46
C SER A 70 -12.28 20.43 6.13
N LEU A 71 -12.68 19.17 6.20
CA LEU A 71 -13.09 18.46 4.99
C LEU A 71 -14.47 18.96 4.52
N PRO A 72 -14.67 19.09 3.19
CA PRO A 72 -15.91 19.65 2.61
C PRO A 72 -17.09 18.66 2.66
N PHE A 73 -17.00 17.62 3.50
CA PHE A 73 -18.00 16.56 3.59
C PHE A 73 -19.03 16.85 4.68
N GLY A 74 -20.29 16.45 4.43
CA GLY A 74 -21.32 16.40 5.46
C GLY A 74 -20.98 15.37 6.56
N THR A 75 -21.66 15.48 7.70
CA THR A 75 -21.44 14.56 8.83
C THR A 75 -22.21 13.25 8.70
N LYS A 76 -23.31 13.24 7.95
CA LYS A 76 -24.19 12.07 7.79
C LYS A 76 -24.19 11.59 6.34
N PRO A 77 -23.99 10.28 6.11
CA PRO A 77 -24.06 9.72 4.76
C PRO A 77 -25.51 9.63 4.27
N SER A 78 -25.70 9.78 2.97
CA SER A 78 -27.01 9.58 2.32
C SER A 78 -27.17 8.10 1.92
N ILE A 79 -28.14 7.41 2.51
CA ILE A 79 -28.43 6.01 2.21
C ILE A 79 -28.74 5.82 0.72
N ARG A 80 -29.59 6.69 0.15
CA ARG A 80 -29.93 6.64 -1.27
C ARG A 80 -28.67 6.69 -2.16
N ARG A 81 -27.70 7.53 -1.82
CA ARG A 81 -26.46 7.66 -2.59
C ARG A 81 -25.54 6.45 -2.38
N ILE A 82 -25.50 5.86 -1.16
CA ILE A 82 -24.77 4.61 -0.92
C ILE A 82 -25.34 3.51 -1.79
N VAL A 83 -26.66 3.30 -1.77
CA VAL A 83 -27.33 2.27 -2.56
C VAL A 83 -27.09 2.50 -4.05
N SER A 84 -27.28 3.73 -4.55
CA SER A 84 -27.00 4.07 -5.96
C SER A 84 -25.54 3.80 -6.32
N TYR A 85 -24.59 4.18 -5.47
CA TYR A 85 -23.17 3.89 -5.70
C TYR A 85 -22.90 2.38 -5.79
N VAL A 86 -23.45 1.57 -4.90
CA VAL A 86 -23.26 0.11 -4.91
C VAL A 86 -23.79 -0.48 -6.23
N PHE A 87 -24.98 -0.11 -6.67
CA PHE A 87 -25.55 -0.61 -7.92
C PHE A 87 -24.74 -0.17 -9.15
N ILE A 88 -24.42 1.11 -9.25
CA ILE A 88 -23.62 1.62 -10.37
C ILE A 88 -22.25 0.96 -10.39
N SER A 89 -21.60 0.85 -9.23
CA SER A 89 -20.27 0.22 -9.12
C SER A 89 -20.29 -1.24 -9.51
N PHE A 90 -21.29 -2.01 -9.08
CA PHE A 90 -21.43 -3.40 -9.47
C PHE A 90 -21.55 -3.56 -10.98
N PHE A 91 -22.43 -2.75 -11.60
CA PHE A 91 -22.61 -2.76 -13.06
C PHE A 91 -21.33 -2.38 -13.81
N VAL A 92 -20.66 -1.28 -13.41
CA VAL A 92 -19.44 -0.80 -14.06
C VAL A 92 -18.29 -1.82 -13.92
N LEU A 93 -18.14 -2.45 -12.75
CA LEU A 93 -17.11 -3.48 -12.56
C LEU A 93 -17.34 -4.70 -13.44
N ILE A 94 -18.59 -5.15 -13.61
CA ILE A 94 -18.92 -6.23 -14.54
C ILE A 94 -18.55 -5.83 -15.98
N VAL A 95 -18.91 -4.63 -16.42
CA VAL A 95 -18.56 -4.13 -17.75
C VAL A 95 -17.04 -4.08 -17.95
N ILE A 96 -16.29 -3.61 -16.95
CA ILE A 96 -14.82 -3.60 -16.98
C ILE A 96 -14.28 -5.03 -17.10
N ASP A 97 -14.82 -5.99 -16.37
CA ASP A 97 -14.35 -7.38 -16.41
C ASP A 97 -14.73 -8.06 -17.75
N ILE A 98 -15.87 -7.72 -18.37
CA ILE A 98 -16.22 -8.14 -19.72
C ILE A 98 -15.24 -7.57 -20.75
N ILE A 99 -14.92 -6.26 -20.66
CA ILE A 99 -13.94 -5.63 -21.57
C ILE A 99 -12.57 -6.30 -21.43
N LYS A 100 -12.12 -6.58 -20.19
CA LYS A 100 -10.87 -7.31 -19.96
C LYS A 100 -10.91 -8.71 -20.54
N SER A 101 -12.01 -9.45 -20.36
CA SER A 101 -12.21 -10.79 -20.94
C SER A 101 -12.04 -10.76 -22.45
N TYR A 102 -12.66 -9.80 -23.10
CA TYR A 102 -12.54 -9.61 -24.55
C TYR A 102 -11.12 -9.27 -24.99
N LEU A 103 -10.49 -8.26 -24.35
CA LEU A 103 -9.14 -7.81 -24.69
C LEU A 103 -8.06 -8.87 -24.45
N MET A 104 -8.26 -9.74 -23.46
CA MET A 104 -7.29 -10.76 -23.08
C MET A 104 -7.59 -12.13 -23.71
N ASN A 105 -8.68 -12.25 -24.45
CA ASN A 105 -9.16 -13.51 -25.03
C ASN A 105 -9.24 -14.66 -23.99
N VAL A 106 -9.74 -14.35 -22.80
CA VAL A 106 -9.85 -15.27 -21.66
C VAL A 106 -11.30 -15.29 -21.21
N SER A 107 -11.78 -16.40 -20.65
CA SER A 107 -13.15 -16.48 -20.15
C SER A 107 -13.41 -15.51 -18.99
N LEU A 108 -14.63 -14.99 -18.87
CA LEU A 108 -15.02 -14.09 -17.80
C LEU A 108 -14.81 -14.75 -16.41
N LEU A 109 -15.06 -16.06 -16.29
CA LEU A 109 -14.81 -16.82 -15.08
C LEU A 109 -13.32 -16.82 -14.69
N GLU A 110 -12.43 -16.97 -15.65
CA GLU A 110 -10.99 -16.89 -15.39
C GLU A 110 -10.58 -15.52 -14.92
N ILE A 111 -11.13 -14.44 -15.44
CA ILE A 111 -10.84 -13.08 -14.94
C ILE A 111 -11.34 -12.89 -13.51
N ILE A 112 -12.53 -13.36 -13.17
CA ILE A 112 -13.10 -13.22 -11.84
C ILE A 112 -12.32 -14.06 -10.82
N TRP A 113 -11.98 -15.31 -11.16
CA TRP A 113 -11.32 -16.24 -10.24
C TRP A 113 -9.80 -16.14 -10.26
N PHE A 114 -9.18 -15.86 -11.40
CA PHE A 114 -7.72 -15.81 -11.57
C PHE A 114 -7.21 -14.39 -11.84
N LYS A 115 -7.64 -13.46 -11.01
CA LYS A 115 -7.17 -12.05 -11.09
C LYS A 115 -5.65 -11.89 -11.15
N SER A 116 -4.89 -12.87 -10.63
CA SER A 116 -3.42 -12.94 -10.70
C SER A 116 -2.91 -13.43 -12.07
N TYR A 117 -3.65 -14.32 -12.76
CA TYR A 117 -3.29 -14.77 -14.09
C TYR A 117 -3.32 -13.63 -15.10
N GLY A 118 -4.29 -12.72 -14.94
CA GLY A 118 -4.36 -11.50 -15.73
C GLY A 118 -3.11 -10.62 -15.61
N SER A 119 -2.42 -10.63 -14.48
CA SER A 119 -1.18 -9.85 -14.31
C SER A 119 0.02 -10.45 -15.05
N GLU A 120 0.09 -11.76 -15.24
CA GLU A 120 1.14 -12.42 -16.01
C GLU A 120 0.91 -12.35 -17.52
N LEU A 121 -0.34 -12.54 -17.96
CA LEU A 121 -0.72 -12.36 -19.37
C LEU A 121 -0.52 -10.90 -19.82
N ILE A 122 -0.90 -9.94 -18.97
CA ILE A 122 -0.72 -8.50 -19.23
C ILE A 122 0.76 -8.12 -19.28
N ARG A 123 1.66 -8.87 -18.64
CA ARG A 123 3.10 -8.64 -18.76
C ARG A 123 3.67 -9.05 -20.13
N LYS A 124 3.01 -9.91 -20.86
CA LYS A 124 3.51 -10.44 -22.14
C LYS A 124 3.18 -9.56 -23.35
N GLU A 125 2.10 -8.75 -23.29
CA GLU A 125 1.70 -7.89 -24.41
C GLU A 125 1.65 -6.42 -24.00
N ASP A 126 2.56 -5.61 -24.52
CA ASP A 126 2.70 -4.18 -24.18
C ASP A 126 1.49 -3.32 -24.57
N SER A 127 0.77 -3.68 -25.65
CA SER A 127 -0.44 -3.00 -26.10
C SER A 127 -1.58 -3.12 -25.06
N ILE A 128 -1.76 -4.29 -24.47
CA ILE A 128 -2.80 -4.58 -23.48
C ILE A 128 -2.51 -3.86 -22.15
N ARG A 129 -1.25 -3.62 -21.82
CA ARG A 129 -0.85 -2.89 -20.60
C ARG A 129 -1.44 -1.48 -20.52
N GLY A 130 -1.46 -0.75 -21.62
CA GLY A 130 -2.00 0.61 -21.67
C GLY A 130 -3.49 0.65 -21.32
N TYR A 131 -4.28 -0.19 -22.00
CA TYR A 131 -5.72 -0.29 -21.76
C TYR A 131 -6.04 -0.78 -20.35
N ASN A 132 -5.29 -1.76 -19.83
CA ASN A 132 -5.49 -2.24 -18.46
C ASN A 132 -5.23 -1.17 -17.41
N THR A 133 -4.25 -0.29 -17.58
CA THR A 133 -4.00 0.82 -16.65
C THR A 133 -5.17 1.79 -16.61
N VAL A 134 -5.74 2.12 -17.77
CA VAL A 134 -6.94 2.97 -17.87
C VAL A 134 -8.14 2.30 -17.20
N LEU A 135 -8.38 1.01 -17.48
CA LEU A 135 -9.47 0.26 -16.87
C LEU A 135 -9.30 0.11 -15.35
N LEU A 136 -8.06 -0.06 -14.86
CA LEU A 136 -7.76 -0.09 -13.43
C LEU A 136 -8.03 1.26 -12.77
N PHE A 137 -7.66 2.37 -13.42
CA PHE A 137 -7.94 3.71 -12.93
C PHE A 137 -9.44 3.95 -12.79
N PHE A 138 -10.21 3.72 -13.86
CA PHE A 138 -11.68 3.86 -13.79
C PHE A 138 -12.28 2.87 -12.80
N GLY A 139 -11.83 1.60 -12.80
CA GLY A 139 -12.30 0.59 -11.85
C GLY A 139 -12.04 0.96 -10.39
N SER A 140 -10.99 1.74 -10.12
CA SER A 140 -10.68 2.16 -8.75
C SER A 140 -11.77 3.03 -8.13
N PHE A 141 -12.49 3.86 -8.91
CA PHE A 141 -13.62 4.65 -8.42
C PHE A 141 -14.81 3.79 -7.97
N PHE A 142 -14.92 2.57 -8.47
CA PHE A 142 -16.03 1.66 -8.20
C PHE A 142 -15.66 0.49 -7.30
N SER A 143 -14.39 0.35 -6.95
CA SER A 143 -13.90 -0.78 -6.13
C SER A 143 -14.21 -0.68 -4.63
N TYR A 144 -14.78 0.44 -4.17
CA TYR A 144 -15.00 0.71 -2.74
C TYR A 144 -16.35 0.24 -2.19
N ILE A 145 -17.08 -0.64 -2.90
CA ILE A 145 -18.39 -1.17 -2.49
C ILE A 145 -18.32 -1.75 -1.07
N PHE A 146 -17.31 -2.58 -0.80
CA PHE A 146 -17.11 -3.18 0.52
C PHE A 146 -17.02 -2.13 1.63
N PHE A 147 -16.24 -1.08 1.43
CA PHE A 147 -16.04 -0.02 2.43
C PHE A 147 -17.27 0.85 2.62
N THR A 148 -18.03 1.09 1.55
CA THR A 148 -19.26 1.91 1.63
C THR A 148 -20.36 1.24 2.43
N CYS A 149 -20.38 -0.10 2.49
CA CYS A 149 -21.32 -0.84 3.35
C CYS A 149 -21.11 -0.54 4.85
N PHE A 150 -19.89 -0.19 5.26
CA PHE A 150 -19.61 0.22 6.64
C PHE A 150 -20.08 1.64 6.97
N MET A 151 -20.35 2.47 5.96
CA MET A 151 -20.84 3.85 6.13
C MET A 151 -22.34 3.92 6.38
N LEU A 152 -23.10 2.82 6.22
CA LEU A 152 -24.53 2.80 6.42
C LEU A 152 -24.89 3.17 7.87
N PRO A 153 -25.79 4.15 8.09
CA PRO A 153 -26.26 4.52 9.43
C PRO A 153 -27.10 3.38 10.02
N ARG A 154 -26.60 2.81 11.11
CA ARG A 154 -27.18 1.59 11.73
C ARG A 154 -28.28 1.88 12.75
N ASP A 155 -28.42 3.15 13.15
CA ASP A 155 -29.31 3.56 14.23
C ASP A 155 -30.79 3.72 13.79
N ASN A 156 -31.07 3.67 12.49
CA ASN A 156 -32.41 3.87 11.97
C ASN A 156 -33.11 2.54 11.67
N PRO A 157 -34.22 2.20 12.39
CA PRO A 157 -34.94 0.96 12.20
C PRO A 157 -35.53 0.77 10.80
N LYS A 158 -35.81 1.87 10.07
CA LYS A 158 -36.30 1.82 8.68
C LYS A 158 -35.27 1.24 7.71
N ASN A 159 -33.98 1.17 8.10
CA ASN A 159 -32.90 0.69 7.26
C ASN A 159 -32.53 -0.79 7.52
N LYS A 160 -33.28 -1.51 8.38
CA LYS A 160 -32.94 -2.88 8.79
C LYS A 160 -32.66 -3.82 7.60
N ALA A 161 -33.51 -3.81 6.58
CA ALA A 161 -33.35 -4.66 5.40
C ALA A 161 -32.06 -4.34 4.63
N ILE A 162 -31.77 -3.04 4.42
CA ILE A 162 -30.56 -2.59 3.71
C ILE A 162 -29.31 -2.96 4.51
N ILE A 163 -29.33 -2.78 5.83
CA ILE A 163 -28.23 -3.13 6.72
C ILE A 163 -27.99 -4.65 6.72
N HIS A 164 -29.06 -5.45 6.72
CA HIS A 164 -28.96 -6.90 6.66
C HIS A 164 -28.33 -7.36 5.34
N SER A 165 -28.79 -6.83 4.21
CA SER A 165 -28.21 -7.12 2.89
C SER A 165 -26.74 -6.69 2.81
N ALA A 166 -26.37 -5.53 3.37
CA ALA A 166 -25.00 -5.07 3.42
C ALA A 166 -24.10 -5.98 4.29
N ASN A 167 -24.62 -6.48 5.41
CA ASN A 167 -23.86 -7.43 6.25
C ASN A 167 -23.64 -8.77 5.53
N ILE A 168 -24.65 -9.28 4.81
CA ILE A 168 -24.50 -10.48 3.97
C ILE A 168 -23.42 -10.22 2.90
N PHE A 169 -23.49 -9.07 2.22
CA PHE A 169 -22.48 -8.71 1.21
C PHE A 169 -21.08 -8.64 1.81
N ILE A 170 -20.90 -8.05 2.99
CA ILE A 170 -19.61 -8.00 3.70
C ILE A 170 -19.09 -9.42 3.95
N LEU A 171 -19.93 -10.32 4.45
CA LEU A 171 -19.55 -11.71 4.72
C LEU A 171 -19.17 -12.45 3.44
N LEU A 172 -19.94 -12.30 2.36
CA LEU A 172 -19.66 -12.90 1.06
C LEU A 172 -18.35 -12.35 0.47
N TYR A 173 -18.11 -11.05 0.61
CA TYR A 173 -16.86 -10.43 0.13
C TYR A 173 -15.64 -10.93 0.91
N ILE A 174 -15.75 -11.12 2.22
CA ILE A 174 -14.68 -11.70 3.04
C ILE A 174 -14.43 -13.15 2.61
N ALA A 175 -15.49 -13.96 2.49
CA ALA A 175 -15.38 -15.35 2.03
C ALA A 175 -14.72 -15.44 0.64
N TYR A 176 -15.17 -14.61 -0.31
CA TYR A 176 -14.57 -14.51 -1.65
C TYR A 176 -13.09 -14.16 -1.58
N THR A 177 -12.71 -13.16 -0.76
CA THR A 177 -11.31 -12.73 -0.69
C THR A 177 -10.42 -13.81 -0.07
N ILE A 178 -10.91 -14.55 0.93
CA ILE A 178 -10.18 -15.68 1.52
C ILE A 178 -10.02 -16.79 0.48
N THR A 179 -11.11 -17.19 -0.18
CA THR A 179 -11.09 -18.26 -1.20
C THR A 179 -10.17 -17.88 -2.37
N ASN A 180 -10.30 -16.66 -2.88
CA ASN A 180 -9.44 -16.16 -3.95
C ASN A 180 -7.96 -16.07 -3.48
N GLY A 181 -7.73 -15.65 -2.24
CA GLY A 181 -6.40 -15.68 -1.64
C GLY A 181 -5.80 -17.09 -1.62
N ILE A 182 -6.56 -18.10 -1.25
CA ILE A 182 -6.12 -19.51 -1.23
C ILE A 182 -5.79 -19.98 -2.65
N ILE A 183 -6.72 -19.78 -3.61
CA ILE A 183 -6.55 -20.21 -5.01
C ILE A 183 -5.33 -19.54 -5.65
N THR A 184 -5.19 -18.22 -5.48
CA THR A 184 -4.09 -17.44 -6.08
C THR A 184 -2.81 -17.45 -5.24
N THR A 185 -2.82 -18.12 -4.11
CA THR A 185 -1.74 -18.08 -3.11
C THR A 185 -1.34 -16.66 -2.68
N SER A 186 -2.28 -15.70 -2.77
CA SER A 186 -2.05 -14.28 -2.49
C SER A 186 -2.52 -13.89 -1.08
N LYS A 187 -1.57 -13.69 -0.18
CA LYS A 187 -1.83 -13.32 1.22
C LYS A 187 -2.28 -11.88 1.43
N ASN A 188 -1.97 -10.98 0.49
CA ASN A 188 -2.11 -9.53 0.70
C ASN A 188 -3.56 -9.08 0.94
N GLY A 189 -4.52 -9.56 0.13
CA GLY A 189 -5.93 -9.21 0.27
C GLY A 189 -6.53 -9.70 1.59
N VAL A 190 -6.18 -10.93 1.98
CA VAL A 190 -6.64 -11.55 3.22
C VAL A 190 -6.13 -10.77 4.44
N ILE A 191 -4.82 -10.53 4.50
CA ILE A 191 -4.21 -9.75 5.60
C ILE A 191 -4.82 -8.35 5.67
N PHE A 192 -5.00 -7.69 4.50
CA PHE A 192 -5.55 -6.33 4.45
C PHE A 192 -6.98 -6.27 5.02
N ILE A 193 -7.85 -7.22 4.71
CA ILE A 193 -9.22 -7.26 5.27
C ILE A 193 -9.19 -7.40 6.79
N PHE A 194 -8.39 -8.32 7.32
CA PHE A 194 -8.26 -8.48 8.77
C PHE A 194 -7.74 -7.20 9.45
N LEU A 195 -6.70 -6.59 8.90
CA LEU A 195 -6.16 -5.32 9.40
C LEU A 195 -7.20 -4.20 9.32
N PHE A 196 -7.96 -4.13 8.22
CA PHE A 196 -9.02 -3.15 8.05
C PHE A 196 -10.11 -3.31 9.12
N LEU A 197 -10.66 -4.51 9.29
CA LEU A 197 -11.72 -4.78 10.25
C LEU A 197 -11.27 -4.44 11.69
N PHE A 198 -10.05 -4.82 12.02
CA PHE A 198 -9.46 -4.54 13.33
C PHE A 198 -9.24 -3.04 13.57
N ALA A 199 -8.67 -2.33 12.59
CA ALA A 199 -8.48 -0.89 12.68
C ALA A 199 -9.84 -0.15 12.70
N PHE A 200 -10.81 -0.60 11.91
CA PHE A 200 -12.15 -0.05 11.92
C PHE A 200 -12.83 -0.20 13.29
N LEU A 201 -12.74 -1.39 13.89
CA LEU A 201 -13.25 -1.64 15.26
C LEU A 201 -12.56 -0.71 16.28
N HIS A 202 -11.23 -0.55 16.18
CA HIS A 202 -10.44 0.29 17.07
C HIS A 202 -10.86 1.77 17.03
N TYR A 203 -11.09 2.29 15.82
CA TYR A 203 -11.38 3.73 15.64
C TYR A 203 -12.87 4.07 15.77
N THR A 204 -13.79 3.12 15.55
CA THR A 204 -15.23 3.42 15.54
C THR A 204 -15.98 2.93 16.78
N ARG A 205 -15.54 1.84 17.42
CA ARG A 205 -16.32 1.23 18.51
C ARG A 205 -15.60 1.22 19.86
N ARG A 206 -14.40 0.67 19.90
CA ARG A 206 -13.65 0.53 21.15
C ARG A 206 -12.16 0.44 20.91
N LYS A 207 -11.38 0.97 21.85
CA LYS A 207 -9.92 0.81 21.82
C LYS A 207 -9.58 -0.68 21.94
N VAL A 208 -8.82 -1.17 20.99
CA VAL A 208 -8.32 -2.53 20.98
C VAL A 208 -7.25 -2.69 22.05
N LYS A 209 -7.33 -3.78 22.83
CA LYS A 209 -6.38 -4.10 23.90
C LYS A 209 -5.13 -4.76 23.34
N PHE A 210 -4.03 -4.68 24.09
CA PHE A 210 -2.75 -5.30 23.67
C PHE A 210 -2.85 -6.81 23.42
N LYS A 211 -3.64 -7.53 24.22
CA LYS A 211 -3.90 -8.97 23.99
C LYS A 211 -4.53 -9.25 22.61
N GLU A 212 -5.45 -8.40 22.18
CA GLU A 212 -6.13 -8.54 20.89
C GLU A 212 -5.18 -8.24 19.73
N LEU A 213 -4.26 -7.28 19.92
CA LEU A 213 -3.19 -7.02 18.96
C LEU A 213 -2.27 -8.23 18.81
N PHE A 214 -1.92 -8.88 19.93
CA PHE A 214 -1.09 -10.08 19.91
C PHE A 214 -1.80 -11.25 19.16
N ILE A 215 -3.09 -11.44 19.41
CA ILE A 215 -3.91 -12.43 18.68
C ILE A 215 -3.90 -12.12 17.17
N LEU A 216 -4.09 -10.84 16.79
CA LEU A 216 -4.06 -10.44 15.40
C LEU A 216 -2.71 -10.72 14.73
N LEU A 217 -1.60 -10.43 15.41
CA LEU A 217 -0.26 -10.74 14.93
C LEU A 217 -0.07 -12.24 14.75
N SER A 218 -0.51 -13.06 15.72
CA SER A 218 -0.43 -14.52 15.63
C SER A 218 -1.25 -15.07 14.45
N ILE A 219 -2.46 -14.54 14.22
CA ILE A 219 -3.27 -14.88 13.04
C ILE A 219 -2.55 -14.45 11.76
N GLY A 220 -1.96 -13.26 11.72
CA GLY A 220 -1.19 -12.77 10.57
C GLY A 220 -0.01 -13.68 10.24
N ILE A 221 0.77 -14.08 11.23
CA ILE A 221 1.89 -15.03 11.08
C ILE A 221 1.37 -16.38 10.59
N PHE A 222 0.30 -16.90 11.18
CA PHE A 222 -0.29 -18.17 10.75
C PHE A 222 -0.74 -18.13 9.29
N ILE A 223 -1.42 -17.06 8.88
CA ILE A 223 -1.82 -16.85 7.48
C ILE A 223 -0.59 -16.82 6.58
N MET A 224 0.48 -16.14 6.98
CA MET A 224 1.71 -16.06 6.21
C MET A 224 2.36 -17.42 6.04
N ILE A 225 2.44 -18.23 7.11
CA ILE A 225 2.96 -19.60 7.07
C ILE A 225 2.12 -20.46 6.12
N MET A 226 0.80 -20.43 6.29
CA MET A 226 -0.13 -21.22 5.47
C MET A 226 0.04 -20.89 3.98
N PHE A 227 0.03 -19.60 3.59
CA PHE A 227 0.18 -19.22 2.19
C PHE A 227 1.58 -19.52 1.63
N THR A 228 2.62 -19.48 2.45
CA THR A 228 3.97 -19.86 2.03
C THR A 228 4.07 -21.37 1.81
N SER A 229 3.44 -22.19 2.69
CA SER A 229 3.40 -23.64 2.53
C SER A 229 2.66 -24.09 1.26
N LEU A 230 1.60 -23.37 0.89
CA LEU A 230 0.89 -23.64 -0.37
C LEU A 230 1.76 -23.37 -1.62
N ARG A 231 2.70 -22.42 -1.53
CA ARG A 231 3.62 -22.10 -2.62
C ARG A 231 4.81 -23.05 -2.73
N VAL A 232 5.30 -23.57 -1.60
CA VAL A 232 6.47 -24.41 -1.53
C VAL A 232 6.16 -25.66 -0.67
N PRO A 233 5.38 -26.61 -1.20
CA PRO A 233 4.88 -27.75 -0.41
C PRO A 233 5.95 -28.65 0.17
N GLN A 234 7.16 -28.67 -0.42
CA GLN A 234 8.25 -29.54 -0.01
C GLN A 234 9.14 -28.96 1.11
N ALA A 235 8.91 -27.71 1.52
CA ALA A 235 9.71 -27.06 2.53
C ALA A 235 9.36 -27.55 3.95
N THR A 236 10.38 -27.67 4.80
CA THR A 236 10.22 -28.05 6.22
C THR A 236 9.78 -26.85 7.07
N PHE A 237 9.19 -27.09 8.24
CA PHE A 237 8.80 -26.03 9.17
C PHE A 237 9.99 -25.10 9.55
N PRO A 238 11.19 -25.56 9.83
CA PRO A 238 12.35 -24.68 10.06
C PRO A 238 12.65 -23.78 8.86
N TRP A 239 12.49 -24.31 7.64
CA TRP A 239 12.64 -23.50 6.42
C TRP A 239 11.57 -22.42 6.34
N TYR A 240 10.29 -22.71 6.65
CA TYR A 240 9.25 -21.69 6.69
C TYR A 240 9.53 -20.60 7.71
N LEU A 241 10.02 -20.97 8.89
CA LEU A 241 10.33 -20.01 9.94
C LEU A 241 11.51 -19.13 9.54
N SER A 242 12.58 -19.71 9.00
CA SER A 242 13.72 -18.94 8.49
C SER A 242 13.31 -18.05 7.32
N HIS A 243 12.50 -18.56 6.41
CA HIS A 243 11.99 -17.80 5.28
C HIS A 243 11.09 -16.63 5.71
N ILE A 244 10.28 -16.81 6.74
CA ILE A 244 9.46 -15.71 7.31
C ILE A 244 10.33 -14.69 8.03
N LEU A 245 11.31 -15.11 8.79
CA LEU A 245 12.14 -14.22 9.60
C LEU A 245 13.22 -13.51 8.78
N PHE A 246 13.82 -14.21 7.81
CA PHE A 246 15.05 -13.77 7.16
C PHE A 246 14.95 -13.60 5.63
N TYR A 247 14.01 -14.30 4.96
CA TYR A 247 13.88 -14.30 3.50
C TYR A 247 12.58 -13.65 3.01
N MET A 248 11.91 -12.87 3.83
CA MET A 248 10.78 -12.10 3.29
C MET A 248 11.33 -11.05 2.33
N GLU A 249 11.29 -11.36 1.03
CA GLU A 249 11.61 -10.41 -0.06
C GLU A 249 11.00 -9.02 0.17
N SER A 250 9.88 -8.99 0.91
CA SER A 250 9.23 -7.74 1.30
C SER A 250 10.01 -6.90 2.32
N PHE A 251 11.01 -7.47 3.00
CA PHE A 251 11.75 -6.77 4.07
C PHE A 251 13.23 -6.51 3.72
N GLU A 252 13.69 -6.82 2.52
CA GLU A 252 15.08 -6.62 2.09
C GLU A 252 15.47 -5.14 1.85
N SER A 253 14.75 -4.20 2.45
CA SER A 253 14.96 -2.77 2.23
C SER A 253 16.32 -2.28 2.72
N PHE A 254 16.85 -2.88 3.80
CA PHE A 254 18.16 -2.53 4.33
C PHE A 254 19.30 -3.02 3.43
N GLU A 255 19.20 -4.27 2.95
CA GLU A 255 20.19 -4.84 2.03
C GLU A 255 20.25 -4.07 0.72
N ARG A 256 19.10 -3.72 0.16
CA ARG A 256 19.02 -2.89 -1.06
C ARG A 256 19.56 -1.49 -0.85
N LEU A 257 19.36 -0.94 0.35
CA LEU A 257 19.98 0.33 0.72
C LEU A 257 21.51 0.23 0.68
N GLY A 258 22.10 -0.84 1.23
CA GLY A 258 23.55 -1.09 1.20
C GLY A 258 24.09 -1.16 -0.24
N MET A 259 23.36 -1.86 -1.13
CA MET A 259 23.73 -1.93 -2.56
C MET A 259 23.72 -0.56 -3.24
N ILE A 260 22.68 0.25 -2.97
CA ILE A 260 22.57 1.60 -3.50
C ILE A 260 23.71 2.49 -2.99
N ILE A 261 24.02 2.39 -1.69
CA ILE A 261 25.12 3.16 -1.09
C ILE A 261 26.45 2.79 -1.74
N SER A 262 26.74 1.49 -1.88
CA SER A 262 27.97 1.02 -2.54
C SER A 262 28.08 1.52 -3.98
N HIS A 263 26.98 1.49 -4.74
CA HIS A 263 26.95 1.99 -6.11
C HIS A 263 27.23 3.50 -6.19
N PHE A 264 26.55 4.31 -5.36
CA PHE A 264 26.67 5.76 -5.37
C PHE A 264 27.89 6.31 -4.62
N SER A 265 28.66 5.48 -3.93
CA SER A 265 29.97 5.87 -3.41
C SER A 265 30.97 6.21 -4.52
N HIS A 266 30.77 5.66 -5.71
CA HIS A 266 31.65 5.82 -6.88
C HIS A 266 30.96 6.52 -8.07
N ASN A 267 29.65 6.80 -7.99
CA ASN A 267 28.85 7.39 -9.05
C ASN A 267 28.13 8.65 -8.57
N SER A 268 27.80 9.55 -9.51
CA SER A 268 27.02 10.75 -9.21
C SER A 268 25.56 10.41 -8.90
N TYR A 269 24.96 11.15 -7.96
CA TYR A 269 23.53 11.07 -7.66
C TYR A 269 22.68 11.51 -8.84
N TYR A 270 21.39 11.11 -8.84
CA TYR A 270 20.44 11.48 -9.91
C TYR A 270 19.86 12.89 -9.79
N TYR A 271 20.13 13.62 -8.70
CA TYR A 271 19.68 15.00 -8.45
C TYR A 271 18.18 15.23 -8.64
N GLY A 272 17.36 14.25 -8.21
CA GLY A 272 15.91 14.31 -8.29
C GLY A 272 15.31 13.83 -9.61
N GLN A 273 16.14 13.46 -10.59
CA GLN A 273 15.66 12.98 -11.89
C GLN A 273 14.72 11.77 -11.72
N ARG A 274 15.08 10.81 -10.86
CA ARG A 274 14.29 9.59 -10.67
C ARG A 274 12.98 9.85 -9.94
N LEU A 275 12.97 10.77 -8.98
CA LEU A 275 11.77 11.23 -8.32
C LEU A 275 10.83 11.94 -9.32
N PHE A 276 11.38 12.79 -10.16
CA PHE A 276 10.65 13.49 -11.22
C PHE A 276 10.07 12.51 -12.24
N GLU A 277 10.87 11.57 -12.73
CA GLU A 277 10.44 10.51 -13.64
C GLU A 277 9.26 9.73 -13.07
N GLU A 278 9.30 9.35 -11.79
CA GLU A 278 8.23 8.59 -11.15
C GLU A 278 6.93 9.40 -11.06
N ILE A 279 7.01 10.68 -10.80
CA ILE A 279 5.86 11.57 -10.72
C ILE A 279 5.20 11.74 -12.09
N PHE A 280 5.97 12.07 -13.13
CA PHE A 280 5.42 12.45 -14.44
C PHE A 280 5.21 11.25 -15.35
N ILE A 281 6.16 10.33 -15.41
CA ILE A 281 6.06 9.16 -16.29
C ILE A 281 4.93 8.23 -15.84
N LEU A 282 4.74 8.07 -14.51
CA LEU A 282 3.69 7.21 -13.97
C LEU A 282 2.29 7.62 -14.44
N LEU A 283 2.02 8.92 -14.52
CA LEU A 283 0.69 9.45 -14.85
C LEU A 283 0.29 9.25 -16.31
N ILE A 284 1.25 9.10 -17.22
CA ILE A 284 0.97 8.99 -18.64
C ILE A 284 0.77 7.50 -18.99
N PRO A 285 -0.43 7.07 -19.40
CA PRO A 285 -0.65 5.70 -19.85
C PRO A 285 0.20 5.35 -21.08
N ARG A 286 0.65 4.10 -21.19
CA ARG A 286 1.40 3.62 -22.38
C ARG A 286 0.60 3.73 -23.68
N ALA A 287 -0.72 3.62 -23.60
CA ALA A 287 -1.60 3.83 -24.75
C ALA A 287 -1.48 5.25 -25.36
N LEU A 288 -1.06 6.25 -24.56
CA LEU A 288 -0.84 7.62 -25.02
C LEU A 288 0.63 7.92 -25.30
N TRP A 289 1.54 7.04 -24.87
CA TRP A 289 2.98 7.21 -25.03
C TRP A 289 3.65 5.85 -25.33
N GLU A 290 3.68 5.44 -26.59
CA GLU A 290 4.26 4.17 -27.04
C GLU A 290 5.73 4.01 -26.63
N GLY A 291 6.52 5.08 -26.74
CA GLY A 291 7.93 5.12 -26.34
C GLY A 291 8.19 5.25 -24.84
N LYS A 292 7.16 5.09 -23.98
CA LYS A 292 7.31 5.21 -22.52
C LYS A 292 8.35 4.21 -21.98
N PRO A 293 9.38 4.67 -21.23
CA PRO A 293 10.40 3.80 -20.66
C PRO A 293 9.79 2.62 -19.89
N LEU A 294 10.38 1.43 -20.03
CA LEU A 294 9.97 0.25 -19.24
C LEU A 294 10.38 0.41 -17.78
N ILE A 295 11.53 1.02 -17.57
CA ILE A 295 12.17 1.23 -16.27
C ILE A 295 12.29 2.73 -16.06
N TYR A 296 11.77 3.21 -14.94
CA TYR A 296 11.84 4.61 -14.55
C TYR A 296 11.70 4.75 -13.03
N GLY A 297 12.04 5.92 -12.50
CA GLY A 297 11.94 6.22 -11.09
C GLY A 297 12.89 5.39 -10.21
N ALA A 298 12.45 5.05 -9.01
CA ALA A 298 13.26 4.35 -8.02
C ALA A 298 13.81 2.98 -8.48
N ARG A 299 13.10 2.29 -9.37
CA ARG A 299 13.53 0.97 -9.87
C ARG A 299 14.76 1.02 -10.74
N SER A 300 14.99 2.14 -11.42
CA SER A 300 16.17 2.29 -12.30
C SER A 300 17.47 2.30 -11.52
N ALA A 301 17.49 2.75 -10.26
CA ALA A 301 18.68 2.71 -9.44
C ALA A 301 19.21 1.28 -9.22
N LEU A 302 18.32 0.32 -9.02
CA LEU A 302 18.72 -1.10 -8.91
C LEU A 302 19.04 -1.72 -10.28
N TYR A 303 18.35 -1.29 -11.33
CA TYR A 303 18.66 -1.72 -12.70
C TYR A 303 20.06 -1.27 -13.14
N ASP A 304 20.49 -0.07 -12.78
CA ASP A 304 21.82 0.43 -13.09
C ASP A 304 22.91 -0.36 -12.34
N ILE A 305 22.58 -0.94 -11.17
CA ILE A 305 23.48 -1.85 -10.44
C ILE A 305 23.54 -3.23 -11.11
N ASN A 306 22.38 -3.81 -11.44
CA ASN A 306 22.26 -5.07 -12.15
C ASN A 306 20.91 -5.16 -12.88
N PRO A 307 20.91 -5.28 -14.22
CA PRO A 307 19.69 -5.39 -15.03
C PRO A 307 18.77 -6.56 -14.63
N ASP A 308 19.32 -7.66 -14.10
CA ASP A 308 18.54 -8.83 -13.67
C ASP A 308 17.58 -8.51 -12.51
N PHE A 309 17.84 -7.48 -11.71
CA PHE A 309 16.96 -7.04 -10.63
C PHE A 309 15.60 -6.55 -11.13
N PHE A 310 15.50 -6.12 -12.38
CA PHE A 310 14.22 -5.75 -12.98
C PHE A 310 13.24 -6.92 -13.06
N LEU A 311 13.73 -8.11 -13.43
CA LEU A 311 12.92 -9.32 -13.61
C LEU A 311 12.38 -9.85 -12.27
N THR A 312 13.08 -9.60 -11.18
CA THR A 312 12.74 -10.12 -9.85
C THR A 312 11.78 -9.22 -9.06
N GLY A 313 11.45 -8.04 -9.58
CA GLY A 313 10.51 -7.11 -8.92
C GLY A 313 11.07 -6.43 -7.68
N TYR A 314 12.38 -6.36 -7.53
CA TYR A 314 13.03 -5.66 -6.42
C TYR A 314 12.60 -4.19 -6.35
N ALA A 315 12.39 -3.69 -5.15
CA ALA A 315 12.00 -2.32 -4.88
C ALA A 315 13.02 -1.64 -3.96
N VAL A 316 13.23 -0.36 -4.19
CA VAL A 316 14.28 0.42 -3.51
C VAL A 316 13.83 0.95 -2.15
N GLY A 317 12.52 1.09 -1.96
CA GLY A 317 11.96 1.80 -0.81
C GLY A 317 12.21 3.32 -0.85
N LEU A 318 11.46 4.04 0.00
CA LEU A 318 11.54 5.51 0.06
C LEU A 318 12.95 5.99 0.47
N LEU A 319 13.59 5.24 1.37
CA LEU A 319 14.91 5.57 1.89
C LEU A 319 15.99 5.51 0.80
N GLY A 320 16.01 4.40 0.05
CA GLY A 320 16.94 4.23 -1.05
C GLY A 320 16.70 5.22 -2.19
N GLN A 321 15.44 5.58 -2.45
CA GLN A 321 15.09 6.58 -3.45
C GLN A 321 15.62 7.96 -3.09
N PHE A 322 15.38 8.47 -1.88
CA PHE A 322 15.91 9.76 -1.45
C PHE A 322 17.44 9.77 -1.44
N TYR A 323 18.05 8.63 -1.08
CA TYR A 323 19.50 8.53 -1.09
C TYR A 323 20.06 8.52 -2.51
N SER A 324 19.50 7.76 -3.44
CA SER A 324 19.95 7.73 -4.84
C SER A 324 19.79 9.07 -5.57
N ASP A 325 18.75 9.83 -5.20
CA ASP A 325 18.52 11.14 -5.81
C ASP A 325 19.41 12.26 -5.22
N PHE A 326 19.60 12.30 -3.90
CA PHE A 326 20.21 13.47 -3.25
C PHE A 326 21.21 13.11 -2.13
N GLY A 327 21.55 11.85 -1.94
CA GLY A 327 22.41 11.40 -0.84
C GLY A 327 21.81 11.62 0.54
N ILE A 328 22.67 11.85 1.55
CA ILE A 328 22.25 12.11 2.94
C ILE A 328 21.30 13.32 3.07
N PRO A 329 21.56 14.48 2.42
CA PRO A 329 20.64 15.61 2.47
C PRO A 329 19.23 15.24 2.01
N GLY A 330 19.10 14.42 0.95
CA GLY A 330 17.83 13.92 0.47
C GLY A 330 17.09 13.07 1.49
N VAL A 331 17.80 12.21 2.19
CA VAL A 331 17.22 11.40 3.28
C VAL A 331 16.71 12.27 4.42
N ILE A 332 17.53 13.22 4.88
CA ILE A 332 17.16 14.10 6.00
C ILE A 332 15.94 14.95 5.65
N ILE A 333 15.99 15.66 4.54
CA ILE A 333 14.90 16.55 4.12
C ILE A 333 13.67 15.75 3.74
N GLY A 334 13.83 14.69 2.94
CA GLY A 334 12.74 13.84 2.48
C GLY A 334 11.97 13.19 3.63
N PHE A 335 12.67 12.63 4.62
CA PHE A 335 12.01 12.02 5.78
C PHE A 335 11.43 13.06 6.75
N ALA A 336 12.00 14.25 6.86
CA ALA A 336 11.38 15.34 7.62
C ALA A 336 10.06 15.79 6.97
N LEU A 337 10.03 15.99 5.66
CA LEU A 337 8.81 16.29 4.91
C LEU A 337 7.78 15.17 5.02
N PHE A 338 8.23 13.92 4.94
CA PHE A 338 7.36 12.76 5.11
C PHE A 338 6.73 12.70 6.52
N GLY A 339 7.53 12.93 7.56
CA GLY A 339 7.04 13.02 8.94
C GLY A 339 6.00 14.12 9.12
N ALA A 340 6.25 15.30 8.51
CA ALA A 340 5.31 16.41 8.52
C ALA A 340 3.98 16.04 7.85
N LEU A 341 4.03 15.40 6.69
CA LEU A 341 2.84 14.95 5.96
C LEU A 341 2.02 13.94 6.77
N ILE A 342 2.68 12.95 7.38
CA ILE A 342 2.03 11.97 8.28
C ILE A 342 1.28 12.69 9.40
N ARG A 343 1.87 13.74 9.95
CA ARG A 343 1.23 14.53 11.02
C ARG A 343 0.00 15.28 10.51
N VAL A 344 0.07 15.88 9.34
CA VAL A 344 -1.06 16.58 8.71
C VAL A 344 -2.23 15.61 8.49
N VAL A 345 -1.96 14.44 7.89
CA VAL A 345 -2.97 13.39 7.67
C VAL A 345 -3.60 12.96 9.00
N TYR A 346 -2.79 12.74 10.03
CA TYR A 346 -3.28 12.37 11.35
C TYR A 346 -4.13 13.46 12.00
N ASN A 347 -3.76 14.73 11.87
CA ASN A 347 -4.54 15.85 12.39
C ASN A 347 -5.90 15.98 11.70
N ILE A 348 -5.94 15.84 10.37
CA ILE A 348 -7.18 15.82 9.60
C ILE A 348 -8.09 14.69 10.08
N PHE A 349 -7.54 13.49 10.23
CA PHE A 349 -8.27 12.34 10.75
C PHE A 349 -8.82 12.62 12.15
N LYS A 350 -7.96 13.04 13.09
CA LYS A 350 -8.34 13.26 14.50
C LYS A 350 -9.48 14.27 14.61
N LYS A 351 -9.46 15.34 13.82
CA LYS A 351 -10.50 16.36 13.80
C LYS A 351 -11.84 15.85 13.26
N ASN A 352 -11.80 14.92 12.32
CA ASN A 352 -12.97 14.40 11.61
C ASN A 352 -13.29 12.92 11.96
N SER A 353 -12.78 12.41 13.07
CA SER A 353 -12.91 11.00 13.47
C SER A 353 -14.35 10.55 13.77
N HIS A 354 -15.28 11.50 13.95
CA HIS A 354 -16.71 11.24 14.07
C HIS A 354 -17.36 10.84 12.72
N ASN A 355 -16.70 11.09 11.60
CA ASN A 355 -17.18 10.70 10.28
C ASN A 355 -16.59 9.34 9.88
N THR A 356 -17.45 8.32 9.77
CA THR A 356 -17.05 6.96 9.41
C THR A 356 -16.29 6.87 8.10
N GLY A 357 -16.67 7.68 7.10
CA GLY A 357 -15.96 7.72 5.81
C GLY A 357 -14.52 8.22 5.94
N VAL A 358 -14.29 9.21 6.82
CA VAL A 358 -12.94 9.72 7.09
C VAL A 358 -12.11 8.68 7.85
N VAL A 359 -12.72 7.94 8.77
CA VAL A 359 -12.07 6.81 9.45
C VAL A 359 -11.62 5.76 8.44
N ILE A 360 -12.49 5.39 7.49
CA ILE A 360 -12.15 4.42 6.45
C ILE A 360 -11.03 4.96 5.55
N LEU A 361 -11.10 6.21 5.11
CA LEU A 361 -10.03 6.86 4.34
C LEU A 361 -8.68 6.78 5.07
N TYR A 362 -8.68 7.08 6.35
CA TYR A 362 -7.48 7.00 7.17
C TYR A 362 -6.92 5.57 7.25
N ILE A 363 -7.78 4.56 7.42
CA ILE A 363 -7.37 3.15 7.44
C ILE A 363 -6.80 2.73 6.07
N LEU A 364 -7.41 3.19 4.97
CA LEU A 364 -6.88 2.93 3.63
C LEU A 364 -5.48 3.52 3.45
N ILE A 365 -5.25 4.75 3.91
CA ILE A 365 -3.92 5.38 3.88
C ILE A 365 -2.93 4.60 4.74
N LEU A 366 -3.34 4.16 5.95
CA LEU A 366 -2.51 3.32 6.81
C LEU A 366 -2.15 1.98 6.16
N GLY A 367 -3.10 1.36 5.45
CA GLY A 367 -2.85 0.12 4.70
C GLY A 367 -1.79 0.27 3.61
N GLN A 368 -1.65 1.48 3.05
CA GLN A 368 -0.64 1.78 2.04
C GLN A 368 0.74 2.11 2.65
N SER A 369 0.85 2.27 3.97
CA SER A 369 2.11 2.68 4.61
C SER A 369 3.26 1.68 4.38
N ARG A 370 2.96 0.40 4.15
CA ARG A 370 3.94 -0.60 3.74
C ARG A 370 4.66 -0.23 2.44
N ASN A 371 3.94 0.37 1.50
CA ASN A 371 4.48 0.68 0.19
C ASN A 371 5.57 1.76 0.24
N PHE A 372 5.65 2.56 1.31
CA PHE A 372 6.75 3.51 1.51
C PHE A 372 8.10 2.83 1.72
N PHE A 373 8.07 1.66 2.34
CA PHE A 373 9.29 0.88 2.61
C PHE A 373 9.63 -0.04 1.45
N TYR A 374 8.62 -0.51 0.70
CA TYR A 374 8.79 -1.48 -0.37
C TYR A 374 8.91 -0.83 -1.75
N GLY A 375 8.08 0.15 -2.09
CA GLY A 375 7.85 0.62 -3.45
C GLY A 375 8.57 1.92 -3.85
N GLY A 376 9.35 2.57 -2.97
CA GLY A 376 9.90 3.90 -3.24
C GLY A 376 8.89 5.01 -3.01
N PHE A 377 8.77 5.98 -3.93
CA PHE A 377 7.83 7.11 -3.83
C PHE A 377 6.53 6.88 -4.63
N PRO A 378 5.72 5.87 -4.28
CA PRO A 378 4.48 5.58 -5.00
C PRO A 378 3.34 6.55 -4.63
N TRP A 379 3.65 7.71 -4.05
CA TRP A 379 2.66 8.65 -3.50
C TRP A 379 1.61 9.06 -4.50
N LEU A 380 2.07 9.41 -5.70
CA LEU A 380 1.18 9.87 -6.73
C LEU A 380 0.29 8.73 -7.22
N ASN A 381 0.86 7.52 -7.33
CA ASN A 381 0.08 6.33 -7.66
C ASN A 381 -0.94 6.01 -6.55
N ILE A 382 -0.51 6.03 -5.29
CA ILE A 382 -1.41 5.82 -4.14
C ILE A 382 -2.48 6.91 -4.11
N PHE A 383 -2.08 8.17 -4.30
CA PHE A 383 -3.01 9.28 -4.33
C PHE A 383 -4.03 9.14 -5.47
N VAL A 384 -3.57 8.93 -6.69
CA VAL A 384 -4.41 8.86 -7.89
C VAL A 384 -5.27 7.61 -7.91
N MET A 385 -4.72 6.44 -7.54
CA MET A 385 -5.42 5.15 -7.64
C MET A 385 -6.26 4.78 -6.41
N TYR A 386 -5.97 5.36 -5.24
CA TYR A 386 -6.66 4.99 -4.00
C TYR A 386 -7.27 6.17 -3.27
N ILE A 387 -6.52 7.26 -3.06
CA ILE A 387 -7.02 8.36 -2.22
C ILE A 387 -8.02 9.21 -2.99
N LEU A 388 -7.67 9.66 -4.18
CA LEU A 388 -8.54 10.51 -5.01
C LEU A 388 -9.88 9.84 -5.37
N PRO A 389 -9.92 8.59 -5.85
CA PRO A 389 -11.17 7.90 -6.11
C PRO A 389 -12.04 7.76 -4.84
N PHE A 390 -11.41 7.43 -3.71
CA PHE A 390 -12.18 7.32 -2.46
C PHE A 390 -12.70 8.67 -1.96
N LEU A 391 -11.93 9.74 -2.12
CA LEU A 391 -12.40 11.11 -1.83
C LEU A 391 -13.61 11.49 -2.70
N ALA A 392 -13.60 11.11 -3.99
CA ALA A 392 -14.74 11.33 -4.88
C ALA A 392 -15.99 10.55 -4.38
N VAL A 393 -15.81 9.30 -3.95
CA VAL A 393 -16.88 8.49 -3.35
C VAL A 393 -17.42 9.15 -2.07
N LEU A 394 -16.53 9.63 -1.19
CA LEU A 394 -16.93 10.36 0.02
C LEU A 394 -17.73 11.63 -0.31
N TYR A 395 -17.26 12.41 -1.29
CA TYR A 395 -17.95 13.61 -1.73
C TYR A 395 -19.35 13.31 -2.29
N TYR A 396 -19.48 12.21 -3.00
CA TYR A 396 -20.78 11.75 -3.49
C TYR A 396 -21.70 11.30 -2.35
N ILE A 397 -21.20 10.48 -1.41
CA ILE A 397 -22.01 9.88 -0.33
C ILE A 397 -22.39 10.90 0.75
N TYR A 398 -21.49 11.83 1.08
CA TYR A 398 -21.66 12.84 2.12
C TYR A 398 -21.93 14.22 1.51
N PRO A 399 -23.19 14.58 1.20
CA PRO A 399 -23.49 15.87 0.62
C PRO A 399 -23.09 17.03 1.54
N SER A 400 -22.58 18.11 0.97
CA SER A 400 -22.25 19.30 1.74
C SER A 400 -23.49 19.89 2.42
N ARG A 401 -23.33 20.51 3.59
CA ARG A 401 -24.44 21.12 4.37
C ARG A 401 -25.25 22.16 3.59
N SER A 402 -24.64 22.84 2.61
CA SER A 402 -25.31 23.85 1.80
C SER A 402 -26.42 23.33 0.88
N LYS A 403 -26.47 22.01 0.61
CA LYS A 403 -27.48 21.37 -0.26
C LYS A 403 -28.63 20.70 0.51
N LEU A 404 -28.59 20.70 1.84
CA LEU A 404 -29.64 20.10 2.68
C LEU A 404 -30.66 21.13 3.21
N GLY A 405 -30.50 22.38 2.85
CA GLY A 405 -31.37 23.49 3.25
C GLY A 405 -32.30 24.04 2.13
N GLN A 406 -32.48 23.27 1.06
CA GLN A 406 -33.48 23.57 0.02
C GLN A 406 -34.51 22.46 -0.05
#